data_e5931349a0cdb335de08280ccd0432f5
#
_entry.id   e5931349a0cdb335de08280ccd0432f5
#
_cell.length_a   1.000
_cell.length_b   1.000
_cell.length_c   1.000
_cell.angle_alpha   90.00
_cell.angle_beta   90.00
_cell.angle_gamma   90.00
#
_symmetry.space_group_name_H-M   'P 1'
#
loop_
_entity.id
_entity.type
_entity.pdbx_description
1 polymer ?
#
loop_
_entity_poly.entity_id
_entity_poly.type
_entity_poly.pdbx_seq_one_letter_code
_entity_poly.pdbx_strand_id
1 'polypeptide(L)'
;MNCNSNTAPLLEETTGVSCNNGCTPKDINVICKKIIIPYGQETIGLQGENNASTRYFLIPKINENNDDLSDASFSIKIKNNSNELISIKIENPEILENYIKIKWDIDNIITKDSGKIQVQIEAEKDNYIWKTYPATFIVASSL
;
A
#
# COMPACT_ATOMS: atom_id res chain seq x y z
N MET A 1 -13.45 13.23 9.49
CA MET A 1 -12.86 11.93 9.91
C MET A 1 -12.08 12.11 11.18
N ASN A 2 -12.25 11.20 12.09
CA ASN A 2 -11.56 11.26 13.36
C ASN A 2 -10.32 10.39 13.33
N CYS A 3 -9.16 10.99 13.46
CA CYS A 3 -7.90 10.27 13.40
C CYS A 3 -7.43 9.81 14.76
N ASN A 4 -8.36 9.34 15.53
CA ASN A 4 -8.06 8.79 16.83
C ASN A 4 -7.45 7.40 16.68
N SER A 5 -6.42 7.10 17.46
CA SER A 5 -5.77 5.81 17.36
C SER A 5 -6.71 4.66 17.68
N ASN A 6 -7.75 4.92 18.45
CA ASN A 6 -8.71 3.87 18.79
C ASN A 6 -9.66 3.54 17.67
N THR A 7 -9.61 4.29 16.57
CA THR A 7 -10.47 4.02 15.45
C THR A 7 -9.77 3.21 14.37
N ALA A 8 -8.62 2.66 14.68
CA ALA A 8 -7.93 1.80 13.72
C ALA A 8 -8.87 0.67 13.32
N PRO A 9 -8.76 0.21 12.08
CA PRO A 9 -9.61 -0.87 11.63
C PRO A 9 -9.37 -2.10 12.46
N LEU A 10 -10.42 -2.83 12.67
CA LEU A 10 -10.29 -4.08 13.38
C LEU A 10 -9.61 -5.08 12.50
N LEU A 11 -8.69 -5.79 13.08
CA LEU A 11 -7.92 -6.76 12.33
C LEU A 11 -8.10 -8.15 12.86
N GLU A 12 -9.21 -8.36 13.50
CA GLU A 12 -9.51 -9.65 14.08
C GLU A 12 -9.49 -10.73 13.03
N GLU A 13 -9.85 -10.38 11.84
CA GLU A 13 -9.91 -11.34 10.75
C GLU A 13 -8.53 -11.82 10.33
N THR A 14 -7.50 -11.18 10.82
CA THR A 14 -6.16 -11.61 10.45
C THR A 14 -5.72 -12.84 11.20
N THR A 15 -6.42 -13.16 12.27
CA THR A 15 -6.01 -14.30 13.06
C THR A 15 -6.31 -15.58 12.31
N GLY A 16 -5.42 -16.53 12.42
CA GLY A 16 -5.63 -17.81 11.84
C GLY A 16 -5.56 -17.89 10.35
N VAL A 17 -5.12 -16.83 9.71
CA VAL A 17 -4.90 -16.90 8.27
C VAL A 17 -3.78 -17.87 8.01
N SER A 18 -4.06 -18.87 7.22
CA SER A 18 -3.07 -19.86 6.86
C SER A 18 -2.99 -19.91 5.34
N CYS A 19 -1.88 -20.38 4.86
CA CYS A 19 -1.67 -20.49 3.42
C CYS A 19 -2.12 -21.82 2.88
N ASN A 20 -2.92 -22.54 3.62
CA ASN A 20 -3.40 -23.84 3.19
C ASN A 20 -4.45 -23.74 2.11
N ASN A 21 -5.22 -22.67 2.14
CA ASN A 21 -6.35 -22.52 1.24
C ASN A 21 -6.25 -21.23 0.45
N GLY A 22 -5.07 -20.99 -0.15
CA GLY A 22 -4.91 -19.78 -0.92
C GLY A 22 -4.73 -18.59 -0.01
N CYS A 23 -3.54 -18.41 0.45
CA CYS A 23 -3.19 -17.31 1.32
C CYS A 23 -3.29 -16.01 0.55
N THR A 24 -4.46 -15.41 0.52
CA THR A 24 -4.68 -14.17 -0.19
C THR A 24 -4.26 -13.01 0.69
N PRO A 25 -3.43 -12.09 0.19
CA PRO A 25 -3.07 -10.92 0.98
C PRO A 25 -4.31 -10.11 1.31
N LYS A 26 -4.37 -9.61 2.53
CA LYS A 26 -5.45 -8.73 2.93
C LYS A 26 -5.23 -7.35 2.40
N ASP A 27 -6.32 -6.61 2.22
CA ASP A 27 -6.23 -5.22 1.82
C ASP A 27 -5.50 -4.42 2.89
N ILE A 28 -4.69 -3.49 2.45
CA ILE A 28 -3.90 -2.65 3.33
C ILE A 28 -4.63 -1.33 3.50
N ASN A 29 -5.08 -1.06 4.71
CA ASN A 29 -5.85 0.15 4.97
C ASN A 29 -4.94 1.35 5.19
N VAL A 30 -5.41 2.50 4.72
CA VAL A 30 -4.75 3.78 4.98
C VAL A 30 -5.67 4.59 5.87
N ILE A 31 -5.19 4.99 7.04
CA ILE A 31 -5.99 5.72 8.02
C ILE A 31 -5.18 6.90 8.51
N CYS A 32 -5.72 8.10 8.34
CA CYS A 32 -5.06 9.32 8.77
C CYS A 32 -3.63 9.37 8.27
N LYS A 33 -3.46 9.08 6.98
CA LYS A 33 -2.18 9.10 6.28
C LYS A 33 -1.23 7.97 6.68
N LYS A 34 -1.69 7.00 7.47
CA LYS A 34 -0.84 5.88 7.88
C LYS A 34 -1.23 4.64 7.11
N ILE A 35 -0.24 3.99 6.56
CA ILE A 35 -0.42 2.70 5.89
C ILE A 35 -0.37 1.64 6.97
N ILE A 36 -1.47 0.94 7.16
CA ILE A 36 -1.59 -0.06 8.22
C ILE A 36 -1.37 -1.43 7.59
N ILE A 37 -0.19 -1.97 7.75
CA ILE A 37 0.17 -3.25 7.15
C ILE A 37 -0.36 -4.37 8.03
N PRO A 38 -1.22 -5.27 7.50
CA PRO A 38 -1.70 -6.40 8.30
C PRO A 38 -0.54 -7.28 8.72
N TYR A 39 -0.68 -7.87 9.89
CA TYR A 39 0.35 -8.73 10.44
C TYR A 39 0.71 -9.83 9.44
N GLY A 40 1.99 -10.01 9.20
CA GLY A 40 2.47 -11.03 8.28
C GLY A 40 2.48 -10.62 6.83
N GLN A 41 2.05 -9.39 6.50
CA GLN A 41 2.00 -8.93 5.12
C GLN A 41 3.13 -7.97 4.77
N GLU A 42 4.12 -7.84 5.65
CA GLU A 42 5.24 -6.92 5.43
C GLU A 42 6.13 -7.37 4.29
N THR A 43 6.30 -8.68 4.14
CA THR A 43 7.14 -9.21 3.07
C THR A 43 6.33 -9.33 1.81
N ILE A 44 6.76 -8.61 0.77
CA ILE A 44 6.00 -8.50 -0.46
C ILE A 44 6.48 -9.44 -1.55
N GLY A 45 7.60 -10.12 -1.33
CA GLY A 45 8.07 -11.07 -2.30
C GLY A 45 9.52 -11.42 -2.06
N LEU A 46 10.03 -12.30 -2.91
CA LEU A 46 11.41 -12.74 -2.90
C LEU A 46 12.18 -11.99 -3.97
N GLN A 47 13.44 -11.75 -3.71
CA GLN A 47 14.32 -11.07 -4.65
C GLN A 47 14.25 -11.75 -6.02
N GLY A 48 14.03 -10.95 -7.04
CA GLY A 48 13.99 -11.43 -8.42
C GLY A 48 12.62 -11.82 -8.92
N GLU A 49 11.61 -11.89 -8.07
CA GLU A 49 10.26 -12.19 -8.54
C GLU A 49 9.73 -11.04 -9.39
N ASN A 50 8.89 -11.39 -10.35
CA ASN A 50 8.32 -10.41 -11.26
C ASN A 50 6.83 -10.67 -11.40
N ASN A 51 6.03 -9.73 -10.92
CA ASN A 51 4.56 -9.80 -10.99
C ASN A 51 3.98 -11.04 -10.32
N ALA A 52 4.72 -11.57 -9.35
CA ALA A 52 4.28 -12.76 -8.61
C ALA A 52 3.42 -12.40 -7.40
N SER A 53 3.46 -11.15 -6.99
CA SER A 53 2.73 -10.68 -5.82
C SER A 53 1.98 -9.40 -6.14
N THR A 54 0.82 -9.26 -5.52
CA THR A 54 -0.01 -8.07 -5.68
C THR A 54 -0.50 -7.65 -4.31
N ARG A 55 -0.55 -6.36 -4.09
CA ARG A 55 -1.13 -5.78 -2.87
C ARG A 55 -2.19 -4.76 -3.25
N TYR A 56 -3.16 -4.58 -2.37
CA TYR A 56 -4.21 -3.59 -2.58
C TYR A 56 -4.22 -2.65 -1.40
N PHE A 57 -4.34 -1.35 -1.69
CA PHE A 57 -4.49 -0.34 -0.66
C PHE A 57 -5.90 0.21 -0.69
N LEU A 58 -6.49 0.38 0.48
CA LEU A 58 -7.79 1.02 0.63
C LEU A 58 -7.57 2.40 1.24
N ILE A 59 -7.86 3.42 0.45
CA ILE A 59 -7.66 4.81 0.85
C ILE A 59 -9.03 5.41 1.10
N PRO A 60 -9.24 6.12 2.22
CA PRO A 60 -10.52 6.77 2.45
C PRO A 60 -10.84 7.73 1.32
N LYS A 61 -12.03 7.63 0.78
CA LYS A 61 -12.47 8.50 -0.30
C LYS A 61 -12.51 9.95 0.16
N ILE A 62 -12.96 10.15 1.39
CA ILE A 62 -12.94 11.47 2.03
C ILE A 62 -11.83 11.42 3.07
N ASN A 63 -10.82 12.24 2.90
CA ASN A 63 -9.65 12.17 3.77
C ASN A 63 -9.89 12.88 5.10
N GLU A 64 -8.84 12.96 5.92
CA GLU A 64 -8.91 13.52 7.27
C GLU A 64 -9.24 15.01 7.28
N ASN A 65 -9.08 15.68 6.13
CA ASN A 65 -9.43 17.11 5.99
C ASN A 65 -10.77 17.31 5.29
N ASN A 66 -11.55 16.25 5.13
CA ASN A 66 -12.83 16.28 4.42
C ASN A 66 -12.70 16.56 2.94
N ASP A 67 -11.54 16.30 2.36
CA ASP A 67 -11.35 16.45 0.92
C ASP A 67 -11.66 15.13 0.23
N ASP A 68 -12.33 15.23 -0.91
CA ASP A 68 -12.69 14.06 -1.71
C ASP A 68 -11.55 13.74 -2.66
N LEU A 69 -11.00 12.54 -2.54
CA LEU A 69 -9.88 12.11 -3.35
C LEU A 69 -10.31 11.32 -4.60
N SER A 70 -11.60 11.25 -4.87
CA SER A 70 -12.11 10.42 -5.96
C SER A 70 -11.55 10.79 -7.33
N ASP A 71 -11.29 12.08 -7.54
CA ASP A 71 -10.78 12.56 -8.84
C ASP A 71 -9.27 12.71 -8.86
N ALA A 72 -8.59 12.28 -7.81
CA ALA A 72 -7.14 12.45 -7.74
C ALA A 72 -6.43 11.41 -8.59
N SER A 73 -5.23 11.75 -9.01
CA SER A 73 -4.31 10.79 -9.63
C SER A 73 -3.45 10.19 -8.56
N PHE A 74 -3.35 8.87 -8.55
CA PHE A 74 -2.61 8.16 -7.51
C PHE A 74 -1.29 7.63 -8.03
N SER A 75 -0.27 7.68 -7.18
CA SER A 75 1.03 7.10 -7.45
C SER A 75 1.54 6.41 -6.20
N ILE A 76 2.35 5.38 -6.41
CA ILE A 76 3.07 4.75 -5.32
C ILE A 76 4.53 5.13 -5.48
N LYS A 77 5.08 5.73 -4.44
CA LYS A 77 6.47 6.16 -4.42
C LYS A 77 7.24 5.17 -3.56
N ILE A 78 8.33 4.68 -4.08
CA ILE A 78 9.11 3.64 -3.41
C ILE A 78 10.56 4.08 -3.36
N LYS A 79 11.16 3.92 -2.18
CA LYS A 79 12.59 4.11 -2.01
C LYS A 79 13.17 2.75 -1.67
N ASN A 80 13.98 2.22 -2.57
CA ASN A 80 14.50 0.87 -2.37
C ASN A 80 15.72 0.88 -1.45
N ASN A 81 16.28 -0.30 -1.23
CA ASN A 81 17.40 -0.45 -0.32
C ASN A 81 18.66 0.28 -0.79
N SER A 82 18.74 0.57 -2.08
CA SER A 82 19.85 1.32 -2.67
C SER A 82 19.57 2.81 -2.74
N ASN A 83 18.53 3.29 -2.08
CA ASN A 83 18.10 4.68 -2.06
C ASN A 83 17.64 5.21 -3.41
N GLU A 84 17.30 4.34 -4.33
CA GLU A 84 16.69 4.75 -5.59
C GLU A 84 15.23 5.05 -5.37
N LEU A 85 14.73 6.09 -6.04
CA LEU A 85 13.33 6.45 -5.97
C LEU A 85 12.61 5.93 -7.20
N ILE A 86 11.53 5.21 -6.97
CA ILE A 86 10.71 4.63 -8.01
C ILE A 86 9.31 5.18 -7.87
N SER A 87 8.72 5.60 -8.98
CA SER A 87 7.35 6.13 -8.97
C SER A 87 6.50 5.27 -9.89
N ILE A 88 5.40 4.76 -9.36
CA ILE A 88 4.48 3.94 -10.12
C ILE A 88 3.14 4.66 -10.17
N LYS A 89 2.70 4.99 -11.38
CA LYS A 89 1.40 5.61 -11.55
C LYS A 89 0.31 4.54 -11.53
N ILE A 90 -0.75 4.80 -10.81
CA ILE A 90 -1.90 3.89 -10.75
C ILE A 90 -2.86 4.27 -11.86
N GLU A 91 -3.11 3.34 -12.78
CA GLU A 91 -3.89 3.66 -13.96
C GLU A 91 -5.40 3.62 -13.71
N ASN A 92 -5.87 2.66 -12.93
CA ASN A 92 -7.29 2.45 -12.76
C ASN A 92 -7.66 2.25 -11.30
N PRO A 93 -7.66 3.34 -10.51
CA PRO A 93 -8.14 3.21 -9.13
C PRO A 93 -9.61 2.85 -9.13
N GLU A 94 -9.98 1.95 -8.26
CA GLU A 94 -11.37 1.52 -8.14
C GLU A 94 -12.07 2.36 -7.10
N ILE A 95 -13.09 3.12 -7.52
CA ILE A 95 -13.81 4.00 -6.62
C ILE A 95 -14.97 3.23 -6.01
N LEU A 96 -14.88 2.95 -4.73
CA LEU A 96 -15.92 2.26 -3.99
C LEU A 96 -16.75 3.30 -3.22
N GLU A 97 -17.71 2.82 -2.42
CA GLU A 97 -18.61 3.73 -1.73
C GLU A 97 -17.85 4.64 -0.77
N ASN A 98 -16.99 4.08 0.06
CA ASN A 98 -16.27 4.82 1.08
C ASN A 98 -14.77 4.81 0.90
N TYR A 99 -14.26 4.10 -0.09
CA TYR A 99 -12.83 3.90 -0.27
C TYR A 99 -12.45 3.98 -1.72
N ILE A 100 -11.17 4.24 -1.94
CA ILE A 100 -10.55 4.11 -3.24
C ILE A 100 -9.56 2.96 -3.12
N LYS A 101 -9.72 1.95 -3.96
CA LYS A 101 -8.85 0.78 -3.92
C LYS A 101 -7.85 0.87 -5.04
N ILE A 102 -6.58 0.83 -4.71
CA ILE A 102 -5.53 0.85 -5.72
C ILE A 102 -4.76 -0.45 -5.67
N LYS A 103 -4.36 -0.91 -6.86
CA LYS A 103 -3.68 -2.18 -7.04
C LYS A 103 -2.20 -1.92 -7.25
N TRP A 104 -1.37 -2.66 -6.55
CA TRP A 104 0.07 -2.58 -6.67
C TRP A 104 0.59 -3.93 -7.10
N ASP A 105 0.98 -4.05 -8.37
CA ASP A 105 1.65 -5.23 -8.89
C ASP A 105 3.14 -5.06 -8.66
N ILE A 106 3.72 -6.03 -7.97
CA ILE A 106 5.10 -5.92 -7.53
C ILE A 106 5.98 -6.57 -8.58
N ASP A 107 6.67 -5.72 -9.35
CA ASP A 107 7.49 -6.19 -10.45
C ASP A 107 8.95 -6.33 -10.04
N ASN A 108 9.79 -6.75 -11.00
CA ASN A 108 11.19 -7.04 -10.69
C ASN A 108 12.02 -5.77 -10.48
N ILE A 109 11.51 -4.60 -10.80
CA ILE A 109 12.20 -3.36 -10.44
C ILE A 109 12.17 -3.20 -8.92
N ILE A 110 11.05 -3.55 -8.31
CA ILE A 110 10.88 -3.47 -6.86
C ILE A 110 11.69 -4.55 -6.16
N THR A 111 11.68 -5.77 -6.70
CA THR A 111 12.31 -6.92 -6.06
C THR A 111 13.77 -7.12 -6.48
N LYS A 112 14.33 -6.19 -7.21
CA LYS A 112 15.69 -6.31 -7.70
C LYS A 112 16.69 -6.58 -6.58
N ASP A 113 16.54 -5.84 -5.49
CA ASP A 113 17.43 -5.98 -4.34
C ASP A 113 16.61 -6.38 -3.13
N SER A 114 17.16 -7.28 -2.32
CA SER A 114 16.50 -7.65 -1.07
C SER A 114 16.74 -6.58 -0.03
N GLY A 115 15.89 -6.55 0.98
CA GLY A 115 16.01 -5.63 2.08
C GLY A 115 14.75 -4.85 2.31
N LYS A 116 14.86 -3.82 3.12
CA LYS A 116 13.73 -2.97 3.46
C LYS A 116 13.52 -1.90 2.40
N ILE A 117 12.27 -1.67 2.06
CA ILE A 117 11.89 -0.59 1.15
C ILE A 117 10.88 0.31 1.85
N GLN A 118 10.88 1.58 1.47
CA GLN A 118 9.93 2.56 1.99
C GLN A 118 8.90 2.82 0.92
N VAL A 119 7.63 2.77 1.31
CA VAL A 119 6.52 2.92 0.37
C VAL A 119 5.62 4.05 0.85
N GLN A 120 5.26 4.94 -0.06
CA GLN A 120 4.43 6.08 0.24
C GLN A 120 3.42 6.23 -0.88
N ILE A 121 2.18 6.55 -0.53
CA ILE A 121 1.13 6.77 -1.52
C ILE A 121 0.92 8.26 -1.66
N GLU A 122 0.81 8.70 -2.91
CA GLU A 122 0.58 10.10 -3.21
C GLU A 122 -0.68 10.25 -4.06
N ALA A 123 -1.51 11.22 -3.71
CA ALA A 123 -2.68 11.59 -4.50
C ALA A 123 -2.54 13.04 -4.90
N GLU A 124 -2.73 13.32 -6.19
CA GLU A 124 -2.54 14.65 -6.73
C GLU A 124 -3.75 15.07 -7.53
N LYS A 125 -4.19 16.32 -7.29
CA LYS A 125 -5.36 16.86 -7.96
C LYS A 125 -5.18 18.36 -8.05
N ASP A 126 -5.02 18.89 -9.27
CA ASP A 126 -4.71 20.29 -9.50
C ASP A 126 -3.45 20.67 -8.70
N ASN A 127 -3.57 21.60 -7.77
CA ASN A 127 -2.44 22.00 -6.93
C ASN A 127 -2.45 21.31 -5.59
N TYR A 128 -3.35 20.36 -5.40
CA TYR A 128 -3.51 19.65 -4.14
C TYR A 128 -2.70 18.37 -4.19
N ILE A 129 -1.80 18.19 -3.23
CA ILE A 129 -0.99 16.97 -3.13
C ILE A 129 -1.17 16.42 -1.73
N TRP A 130 -1.64 15.20 -1.66
CA TRP A 130 -1.85 14.48 -0.40
C TRP A 130 -0.91 13.27 -0.40
N LYS A 131 -0.27 13.03 0.73
CA LYS A 131 0.68 11.92 0.85
C LYS A 131 0.45 11.19 2.15
N THR A 132 0.71 9.89 2.13
CA THR A 132 0.78 9.11 3.36
C THR A 132 2.16 9.26 3.98
N TYR A 133 2.27 8.87 5.24
CA TYR A 133 3.57 8.63 5.82
C TYR A 133 4.17 7.39 5.16
N PRO A 134 5.50 7.33 5.04
CA PRO A 134 6.14 6.13 4.49
C PRO A 134 5.93 4.92 5.39
N ALA A 135 5.79 3.77 4.77
CA ALA A 135 5.70 2.50 5.46
C ALA A 135 6.79 1.59 4.95
N THR A 136 7.22 0.66 5.80
CA THR A 136 8.32 -0.24 5.47
C THR A 136 7.79 -1.59 5.06
N PHE A 137 8.18 -2.04 3.87
CA PHE A 137 7.95 -3.40 3.39
C PHE A 137 9.30 -4.09 3.23
N ILE A 138 9.26 -5.38 3.00
CA ILE A 138 10.46 -6.20 2.95
C ILE A 138 10.45 -7.02 1.66
N VAL A 139 11.58 -7.02 0.97
CA VAL A 139 11.85 -7.96 -0.11
C VAL A 139 12.83 -8.98 0.47
N ALA A 140 12.39 -10.22 0.55
CA ALA A 140 13.21 -11.27 1.15
C ALA A 140 14.30 -11.70 0.17
N SER A 141 15.44 -12.10 0.71
CA SER A 141 16.52 -12.57 -0.14
C SER A 141 16.21 -13.96 -0.70
N SER A 142 16.77 -14.25 -1.87
CA SER A 142 16.62 -15.55 -2.49
C SER A 142 18.00 -16.17 -2.67
N LEU A 143 18.00 -17.42 -3.06
CA LEU A 143 19.24 -18.15 -3.25
C LEU A 143 20.06 -17.62 -4.44
#